data_2285cab9447b43c13e6a0ee3915826b8
#
_entry.id   2285cab9447b43c13e6a0ee3915826b8
#
_cell.length_a   1.000
_cell.length_b   1.000
_cell.length_c   1.000
_cell.angle_alpha   90.00
_cell.angle_beta   90.00
_cell.angle_gamma   90.00
#
_symmetry.space_group_name_H-M   'P 1'
#
loop_
_entity.id
_entity.type
_entity.pdbx_description
1 polymer ?
#
loop_
_entity_poly.entity_id
_entity_poly.type
_entity_poly.pdbx_seq_one_letter_code
_entity_poly.pdbx_strand_id
1 'polypeptide(L)'
;MLCFRLQHIYFVALYGLFFPDPKSRNEEIMAFDGVTIACVISELKKELIGGRLYKIAQPENDELLLTIKQPTGQKRLLLSASASLPLIYLTESNKPSPMTAPNFCMLLRKHLQNGRIVNISQPGLERIVHIDIEHLDEMGDLRHKTLVMELMGKHSNLIFCNDDNTIIDSIKRVSAAVSSVREVLPGKPYFIAHTQDKLDALTCDETTFRETLAAKPQSVFKA
;
A
#
# COMPACT_ATOMS: atom_id res chain seq x y z
N MET A 1 -13.33 8.73 19.96
CA MET A 1 -12.96 10.15 19.91
C MET A 1 -11.53 10.45 20.42
N LEU A 2 -10.95 9.62 21.28
CA LEU A 2 -9.54 9.79 21.77
C LEU A 2 -8.48 9.31 20.77
N CYS A 3 -8.77 8.32 19.94
CA CYS A 3 -7.82 7.70 19.01
C CYS A 3 -7.43 8.65 17.84
N PHE A 4 -8.36 9.46 17.35
CA PHE A 4 -8.12 10.44 16.26
C PHE A 4 -7.17 11.58 16.68
N ARG A 5 -7.19 11.98 17.95
CA ARG A 5 -6.27 13.00 18.48
C ARG A 5 -4.85 12.46 18.70
N LEU A 6 -4.71 11.17 19.01
CA LEU A 6 -3.41 10.53 19.17
C LEU A 6 -2.70 10.36 17.83
N GLN A 7 -3.40 10.05 16.75
CA GLN A 7 -2.81 9.91 15.41
C GLN A 7 -2.26 11.23 14.86
N HIS A 8 -2.99 12.33 15.04
CA HIS A 8 -2.51 13.67 14.66
C HIS A 8 -1.34 14.12 15.56
N ILE A 9 -1.37 13.75 16.84
CA ILE A 9 -0.31 14.05 17.80
C ILE A 9 0.91 13.16 17.58
N TYR A 10 0.75 11.88 17.23
CA TYR A 10 1.87 10.99 16.87
C TYR A 10 2.51 11.39 15.54
N PHE A 11 1.73 11.77 14.55
CA PHE A 11 2.26 12.26 13.28
C PHE A 11 2.97 13.62 13.44
N VAL A 12 2.42 14.55 14.22
CA VAL A 12 3.02 15.87 14.50
C VAL A 12 4.14 15.78 15.53
N ALA A 13 4.06 14.90 16.53
CA ALA A 13 5.11 14.70 17.52
C ALA A 13 6.32 13.93 16.97
N LEU A 14 6.12 12.93 16.11
CA LEU A 14 7.19 12.30 15.36
C LEU A 14 7.83 13.25 14.33
N TYR A 15 7.04 14.10 13.68
CA TYR A 15 7.56 15.15 12.80
C TYR A 15 8.27 16.28 13.56
N GLY A 16 7.82 16.64 14.76
CA GLY A 16 8.39 17.75 15.55
C GLY A 16 9.58 17.39 16.43
N LEU A 17 9.75 16.12 16.81
CA LEU A 17 10.86 15.67 17.67
C LEU A 17 12.08 15.14 16.89
N PHE A 18 11.98 14.93 15.59
CA PHE A 18 13.04 14.33 14.76
C PHE A 18 13.59 15.22 13.63
N PHE A 19 13.23 16.51 13.56
CA PHE A 19 13.88 17.42 12.64
C PHE A 19 14.88 18.32 13.40
N PRO A 20 16.16 17.95 13.44
CA PRO A 20 17.21 18.92 13.65
C PRO A 20 17.36 19.72 12.36
N ASP A 21 17.55 21.03 12.50
CA ASP A 21 17.97 22.07 11.57
C ASP A 21 18.07 21.70 10.07
N PRO A 22 17.39 22.44 9.16
CA PRO A 22 17.35 22.17 7.71
C PRO A 22 18.70 22.22 6.98
N LYS A 23 19.83 22.29 7.68
CA LYS A 23 21.20 22.33 7.11
C LYS A 23 21.98 21.03 7.17
N SER A 24 21.51 19.96 7.81
CA SER A 24 22.13 18.64 7.70
C SER A 24 21.44 17.83 6.62
N ARG A 25 21.98 17.82 5.41
CA ARG A 25 21.56 16.96 4.30
C ARG A 25 21.97 15.51 4.56
N ASN A 26 21.22 14.82 5.36
CA ASN A 26 21.00 13.39 5.24
C ASN A 26 19.49 13.23 5.52
N GLU A 27 18.68 13.29 4.47
CA GLU A 27 17.28 12.95 4.52
C GLU A 27 17.19 11.46 4.88
N GLU A 28 17.14 11.16 6.16
CA GLU A 28 16.60 9.87 6.63
C GLU A 28 15.12 9.87 6.28
N ILE A 29 14.81 9.43 5.07
CA ILE A 29 13.45 9.17 4.64
C ILE A 29 12.95 8.08 5.58
N MET A 30 12.06 8.43 6.50
CA MET A 30 11.39 7.48 7.37
C MET A 30 10.50 6.61 6.49
N ALA A 31 11.06 5.51 6.00
CA ALA A 31 10.33 4.54 5.22
C ALA A 31 9.31 3.85 6.13
N PHE A 32 8.07 3.70 5.66
CA PHE A 32 7.10 2.80 6.28
C PHE A 32 7.73 1.41 6.36
N ASP A 33 8.05 0.96 7.56
CA ASP A 33 8.51 -0.41 7.79
C ASP A 33 7.33 -1.38 7.90
N GLY A 34 7.63 -2.68 7.96
CA GLY A 34 6.60 -3.71 8.01
C GLY A 34 5.72 -3.64 9.26
N VAL A 35 6.27 -3.22 10.40
CA VAL A 35 5.52 -3.09 11.66
C VAL A 35 4.58 -1.90 11.61
N THR A 36 5.04 -0.77 11.11
CA THR A 36 4.21 0.43 10.89
C THR A 36 3.03 0.11 9.95
N ILE A 37 3.28 -0.64 8.86
CA ILE A 37 2.24 -1.06 7.93
C ILE A 37 1.24 -1.98 8.63
N ALA A 38 1.68 -2.92 9.48
CA ALA A 38 0.78 -3.78 10.24
C ALA A 38 -0.17 -2.97 11.14
N CYS A 39 0.33 -1.93 11.81
CA CYS A 39 -0.48 -1.02 12.61
C CYS A 39 -1.51 -0.27 11.75
N VAL A 40 -1.08 0.29 10.62
CA VAL A 40 -1.97 0.99 9.68
C VAL A 40 -3.05 0.06 9.15
N ILE A 41 -2.70 -1.17 8.75
CA ILE A 41 -3.67 -2.17 8.27
C ILE A 41 -4.69 -2.52 9.34
N SER A 42 -4.27 -2.65 10.60
CA SER A 42 -5.20 -2.92 11.72
C SER A 42 -6.27 -1.84 11.84
N GLU A 43 -5.89 -0.58 11.64
CA GLU A 43 -6.82 0.54 11.61
C GLU A 43 -7.69 0.54 10.36
N LEU A 44 -7.09 0.40 9.18
CA LEU A 44 -7.82 0.37 7.90
C LEU A 44 -8.87 -0.75 7.86
N LYS A 45 -8.57 -1.92 8.44
CA LYS A 45 -9.55 -3.01 8.57
C LYS A 45 -10.80 -2.58 9.32
N LYS A 46 -10.63 -1.92 10.47
CA LYS A 46 -11.74 -1.46 11.31
C LYS A 46 -12.59 -0.40 10.60
N GLU A 47 -11.94 0.46 9.83
CA GLU A 47 -12.56 1.63 9.22
C GLU A 47 -13.13 1.36 7.82
N LEU A 48 -12.65 0.33 7.09
CA LEU A 48 -12.96 0.19 5.66
C LEU A 48 -13.59 -1.13 5.26
N ILE A 49 -13.44 -2.21 6.04
CA ILE A 49 -14.04 -3.50 5.67
C ILE A 49 -15.57 -3.39 5.62
N GLY A 50 -16.17 -3.98 4.60
CA GLY A 50 -17.60 -3.90 4.30
C GLY A 50 -18.02 -2.63 3.54
N GLY A 51 -17.14 -1.63 3.45
CA GLY A 51 -17.40 -0.39 2.74
C GLY A 51 -17.43 -0.56 1.23
N ARG A 52 -18.23 0.26 0.55
CA ARG A 52 -18.36 0.26 -0.91
C ARG A 52 -17.54 1.37 -1.54
N LEU A 53 -16.79 1.04 -2.58
CA LEU A 53 -16.04 2.00 -3.40
C LEU A 53 -17.01 2.90 -4.20
N TYR A 54 -17.25 4.08 -3.67
CA TYR A 54 -18.18 5.05 -4.27
C TYR A 54 -17.53 5.88 -5.38
N LYS A 55 -16.29 6.34 -5.16
CA LYS A 55 -15.54 7.14 -6.13
C LYS A 55 -14.09 6.72 -6.15
N ILE A 56 -13.53 6.59 -7.34
CA ILE A 56 -12.12 6.35 -7.59
C ILE A 56 -11.58 7.54 -8.36
N ALA A 57 -10.55 8.18 -7.83
CA ALA A 57 -9.89 9.33 -8.44
C ALA A 57 -8.38 9.13 -8.45
N GLN A 58 -7.71 9.71 -9.42
CA GLN A 58 -6.26 9.74 -9.54
C GLN A 58 -5.84 11.21 -9.64
N PRO A 59 -5.61 11.88 -8.49
CA PRO A 59 -5.27 13.30 -8.45
C PRO A 59 -3.91 13.59 -9.11
N GLU A 60 -2.93 12.71 -8.88
CA GLU A 60 -1.57 12.79 -9.40
C GLU A 60 -1.22 11.53 -10.18
N ASN A 61 -0.12 11.56 -10.91
CA ASN A 61 0.30 10.44 -11.76
C ASN A 61 0.58 9.14 -10.98
N ASP A 62 0.93 9.25 -9.70
CA ASP A 62 1.30 8.16 -8.82
C ASP A 62 0.43 8.07 -7.54
N GLU A 63 -0.73 8.75 -7.53
CA GLU A 63 -1.66 8.73 -6.40
C GLU A 63 -3.05 8.24 -6.79
N LEU A 64 -3.68 7.46 -5.93
CA LEU A 64 -5.11 7.14 -5.97
C LEU A 64 -5.81 7.66 -4.73
N LEU A 65 -7.00 8.21 -4.91
CA LEU A 65 -7.92 8.60 -3.84
C LEU A 65 -9.20 7.78 -3.98
N LEU A 66 -9.39 6.85 -3.06
CA LEU A 66 -10.57 6.01 -2.98
C LEU A 66 -11.57 6.61 -1.99
N THR A 67 -12.79 6.87 -2.43
CA THR A 67 -13.88 7.29 -1.56
C THR A 67 -14.76 6.09 -1.26
N ILE A 68 -14.87 5.72 0.00
CA ILE A 68 -15.57 4.54 0.49
C ILE A 68 -16.80 4.98 1.27
N LYS A 69 -17.98 4.47 0.91
CA LYS A 69 -19.23 4.66 1.66
C LYS A 69 -19.45 3.51 2.61
N GLN A 70 -19.82 3.86 3.83
CA GLN A 70 -20.22 2.94 4.89
C GLN A 70 -21.52 3.44 5.55
N PRO A 71 -22.23 2.60 6.32
CA PRO A 71 -23.40 3.05 7.08
C PRO A 71 -23.10 4.22 8.03
N THR A 72 -21.88 4.26 8.56
CA THR A 72 -21.40 5.30 9.49
C THR A 72 -20.96 6.59 8.81
N GLY A 73 -20.92 6.63 7.47
CA GLY A 73 -20.49 7.80 6.72
C GLY A 73 -19.53 7.49 5.57
N GLN A 74 -18.81 8.50 5.14
CA GLN A 74 -17.88 8.41 4.03
C GLN A 74 -16.44 8.56 4.53
N LYS A 75 -15.57 7.66 4.06
CA LYS A 75 -14.13 7.68 4.33
C LYS A 75 -13.36 7.88 3.01
N ARG A 76 -12.20 8.48 3.09
CA ARG A 76 -11.29 8.60 1.93
C ARG A 76 -9.96 7.95 2.28
N LEU A 77 -9.51 7.04 1.42
CA LEU A 77 -8.22 6.39 1.49
C LEU A 77 -7.32 6.95 0.39
N LEU A 78 -6.21 7.54 0.78
CA LEU A 78 -5.16 7.97 -0.14
C LEU A 78 -4.09 6.88 -0.22
N LEU A 79 -3.72 6.53 -1.45
CA LEU A 79 -2.64 5.61 -1.79
C LEU A 79 -1.65 6.38 -2.66
N SER A 80 -0.43 6.60 -2.18
CA SER A 80 0.62 7.30 -2.93
C SER A 80 1.79 6.37 -3.21
N ALA A 81 2.04 6.09 -4.47
CA ALA A 81 3.21 5.36 -4.96
C ALA A 81 4.37 6.31 -5.29
N SER A 82 4.44 7.48 -4.64
CA SER A 82 5.53 8.44 -4.82
C SER A 82 6.90 7.80 -4.55
N ALA A 83 7.88 8.15 -5.37
CA ALA A 83 9.24 7.63 -5.22
C ALA A 83 9.94 8.15 -3.96
N SER A 84 9.61 9.36 -3.53
CA SER A 84 10.20 10.01 -2.36
C SER A 84 9.42 9.72 -1.08
N LEU A 85 8.09 9.68 -1.15
CA LEU A 85 7.24 9.52 0.02
C LEU A 85 6.02 8.64 -0.31
N PRO A 86 6.20 7.31 -0.38
CA PRO A 86 5.07 6.40 -0.55
C PRO A 86 4.25 6.33 0.73
N LEU A 87 2.92 6.48 0.62
CA LEU A 87 2.01 6.58 1.77
C LEU A 87 0.69 5.85 1.52
N ILE A 88 0.12 5.34 2.60
CA ILE A 88 -1.26 4.86 2.67
C ILE A 88 -1.90 5.39 3.95
N TYR A 89 -3.00 6.15 3.85
CA TYR A 89 -3.68 6.70 5.02
C TYR A 89 -5.09 7.20 4.72
N LEU A 90 -5.90 7.32 5.77
CA LEU A 90 -7.21 7.94 5.70
C LEU A 90 -7.08 9.47 5.72
N THR A 91 -7.84 10.16 4.88
CA THR A 91 -7.82 11.61 4.78
C THR A 91 -9.24 12.20 4.69
N GLU A 92 -9.42 13.40 5.21
CA GLU A 92 -10.62 14.21 5.00
C GLU A 92 -10.51 15.11 3.77
N SER A 93 -9.28 15.30 3.29
CA SER A 93 -9.02 16.14 2.13
C SER A 93 -9.59 15.52 0.84
N ASN A 94 -10.14 16.36 -0.01
CA ASN A 94 -10.58 15.99 -1.35
C ASN A 94 -9.69 16.72 -2.36
N LYS A 95 -8.64 16.03 -2.80
CA LYS A 95 -7.75 16.57 -3.84
C LYS A 95 -8.51 16.74 -5.16
N PRO A 96 -8.32 17.84 -5.88
CA PRO A 96 -8.87 18.01 -7.21
C PRO A 96 -8.29 16.94 -8.14
N SER A 97 -9.10 16.43 -9.05
CA SER A 97 -8.68 15.46 -10.06
C SER A 97 -8.53 16.16 -11.40
N PRO A 98 -7.65 15.69 -12.29
CA PRO A 98 -7.56 16.20 -13.65
C PRO A 98 -8.90 16.04 -14.38
N MET A 99 -9.18 16.93 -15.34
CA MET A 99 -10.43 16.89 -16.13
C MET A 99 -10.57 15.55 -16.86
N THR A 100 -9.48 15.01 -17.40
CA THR A 100 -9.44 13.68 -18.03
C THR A 100 -8.78 12.71 -17.08
N ALA A 101 -9.51 11.67 -16.64
CA ALA A 101 -8.97 10.65 -15.77
C ALA A 101 -7.92 9.80 -16.51
N PRO A 102 -6.77 9.48 -15.90
CA PRO A 102 -5.79 8.58 -16.48
C PRO A 102 -6.34 7.17 -16.73
N ASN A 103 -5.75 6.44 -17.68
CA ASN A 103 -6.22 5.11 -18.11
C ASN A 103 -6.33 4.12 -16.93
N PHE A 104 -5.35 4.11 -16.03
CA PHE A 104 -5.39 3.25 -14.84
C PHE A 104 -6.60 3.55 -13.96
N CYS A 105 -6.91 4.83 -13.72
CA CYS A 105 -8.10 5.24 -12.98
C CYS A 105 -9.39 4.81 -13.68
N MET A 106 -9.47 4.95 -15.00
CA MET A 106 -10.64 4.53 -15.79
C MET A 106 -10.85 3.03 -15.72
N LEU A 107 -9.76 2.25 -15.78
CA LEU A 107 -9.79 0.81 -15.64
C LEU A 107 -10.30 0.38 -14.25
N LEU A 108 -9.78 0.99 -13.18
CA LEU A 108 -10.25 0.73 -11.82
C LEU A 108 -11.73 1.07 -11.66
N ARG A 109 -12.20 2.20 -12.23
CA ARG A 109 -13.63 2.55 -12.21
C ARG A 109 -14.49 1.49 -12.91
N LYS A 110 -14.06 1.02 -14.08
CA LYS A 110 -14.79 -0.02 -14.82
C LYS A 110 -15.00 -1.28 -13.99
N HIS A 111 -13.99 -1.71 -13.25
CA HIS A 111 -14.01 -2.99 -12.55
C HIS A 111 -14.36 -2.92 -11.05
N LEU A 112 -14.10 -1.80 -10.39
CA LEU A 112 -14.21 -1.71 -8.93
C LEU A 112 -15.30 -0.73 -8.45
N GLN A 113 -15.93 0.04 -9.35
CA GLN A 113 -17.00 0.95 -8.95
C GLN A 113 -18.14 0.18 -8.29
N ASN A 114 -18.55 0.65 -7.10
CA ASN A 114 -19.53 0.00 -6.23
C ASN A 114 -19.10 -1.36 -5.64
N GLY A 115 -17.88 -1.82 -5.91
CA GLY A 115 -17.32 -3.00 -5.26
C GLY A 115 -17.19 -2.82 -3.76
N ARG A 116 -17.21 -3.92 -3.01
CA ARG A 116 -17.11 -3.96 -1.56
C ARG A 116 -15.72 -4.40 -1.13
N ILE A 117 -15.09 -3.66 -0.22
CA ILE A 117 -13.83 -4.07 0.41
C ILE A 117 -14.14 -5.22 1.38
N VAL A 118 -13.57 -6.39 1.13
CA VAL A 118 -13.80 -7.59 1.93
C VAL A 118 -12.62 -7.95 2.81
N ASN A 119 -11.41 -7.57 2.41
CA ASN A 119 -10.22 -7.80 3.20
C ASN A 119 -9.16 -6.75 2.92
N ILE A 120 -8.28 -6.50 3.90
CA ILE A 120 -7.06 -5.71 3.76
C ILE A 120 -5.98 -6.51 4.48
N SER A 121 -4.89 -6.88 3.81
CA SER A 121 -3.89 -7.76 4.37
C SER A 121 -2.47 -7.32 4.02
N GLN A 122 -1.51 -7.86 4.76
CA GLN A 122 -0.07 -7.70 4.56
C GLN A 122 0.56 -9.08 4.51
N PRO A 123 1.34 -9.42 3.51
CA PRO A 123 2.11 -10.67 3.48
C PRO A 123 3.29 -10.59 4.48
N GLY A 124 3.22 -11.36 5.55
CA GLY A 124 4.25 -11.30 6.60
C GLY A 124 4.44 -9.88 7.14
N LEU A 125 5.68 -9.40 7.17
CA LEU A 125 6.05 -8.01 7.46
C LEU A 125 6.56 -7.27 6.21
N GLU A 126 6.14 -7.69 5.02
CA GLU A 126 6.51 -6.99 3.79
C GLU A 126 5.86 -5.59 3.72
N ARG A 127 6.49 -4.68 3.00
CA ARG A 127 5.95 -3.34 2.78
C ARG A 127 4.93 -3.33 1.64
N ILE A 128 3.96 -4.23 1.75
CA ILE A 128 2.94 -4.50 0.75
C ILE A 128 1.57 -4.57 1.44
N VAL A 129 0.59 -3.91 0.85
CA VAL A 129 -0.80 -3.95 1.30
C VAL A 129 -1.67 -4.50 0.19
N HIS A 130 -2.41 -5.55 0.47
CA HIS A 130 -3.45 -6.10 -0.40
C HIS A 130 -4.82 -5.58 0.04
N ILE A 131 -5.59 -5.05 -0.87
CA ILE A 131 -6.99 -4.64 -0.67
C ILE A 131 -7.83 -5.51 -1.57
N ASP A 132 -8.56 -6.45 -0.98
CA ASP A 132 -9.41 -7.39 -1.71
C ASP A 132 -10.82 -6.82 -1.83
N ILE A 133 -11.35 -6.85 -3.05
CA ILE A 133 -12.60 -6.20 -3.42
C ILE A 133 -13.48 -7.18 -4.16
N GLU A 134 -14.69 -7.37 -3.65
CA GLU A 134 -15.78 -8.07 -4.34
C GLU A 134 -16.54 -7.10 -5.25
N HIS A 135 -16.83 -7.52 -6.46
CA HIS A 135 -17.70 -6.79 -7.36
C HIS A 135 -18.55 -7.76 -8.21
N LEU A 136 -19.67 -7.29 -8.72
CA LEU A 136 -20.44 -8.02 -9.72
C LEU A 136 -19.88 -7.67 -11.09
N ASP A 137 -19.64 -8.69 -11.91
CA ASP A 137 -19.27 -8.48 -13.31
C ASP A 137 -20.49 -8.11 -14.18
N GLU A 138 -20.29 -7.95 -15.48
CA GLU A 138 -21.35 -7.57 -16.43
C GLU A 138 -22.47 -8.62 -16.55
N MET A 139 -22.19 -9.88 -16.15
CA MET A 139 -23.15 -10.98 -16.14
C MET A 139 -23.87 -11.13 -14.77
N GLY A 140 -23.44 -10.35 -13.79
CA GLY A 140 -23.96 -10.41 -12.41
C GLY A 140 -23.28 -11.45 -11.53
N ASP A 141 -22.20 -12.07 -12.00
CA ASP A 141 -21.42 -13.01 -11.21
C ASP A 141 -20.52 -12.27 -10.22
N LEU A 142 -20.41 -12.82 -9.01
CA LEU A 142 -19.51 -12.30 -7.99
C LEU A 142 -18.06 -12.62 -8.36
N ARG A 143 -17.25 -11.59 -8.48
CA ARG A 143 -15.82 -11.67 -8.78
C ARG A 143 -15.01 -11.02 -7.68
N HIS A 144 -13.77 -11.51 -7.52
CA HIS A 144 -12.80 -10.94 -6.60
C HIS A 144 -11.65 -10.30 -7.39
N LYS A 145 -11.18 -9.18 -6.91
CA LYS A 145 -9.99 -8.51 -7.45
C LYS A 145 -9.20 -7.90 -6.31
N THR A 146 -7.89 -7.82 -6.52
CA THR A 146 -6.97 -7.27 -5.51
C THR A 146 -6.29 -6.02 -6.04
N LEU A 147 -6.35 -4.94 -5.27
CA LEU A 147 -5.51 -3.78 -5.46
C LEU A 147 -4.32 -3.91 -4.50
N VAL A 148 -3.13 -4.03 -5.07
CA VAL A 148 -1.87 -4.17 -4.33
C VAL A 148 -1.18 -2.83 -4.28
N MET A 149 -0.81 -2.39 -3.07
CA MET A 149 0.03 -1.23 -2.83
C MET A 149 1.41 -1.68 -2.33
N GLU A 150 2.45 -1.38 -3.07
CA GLU A 150 3.85 -1.60 -2.69
C GLU A 150 4.49 -0.28 -2.23
N LEU A 151 5.03 -0.27 -1.01
CA LEU A 151 5.60 0.90 -0.33
C LEU A 151 7.14 0.76 -0.27
N MET A 152 7.81 0.84 -1.43
CA MET A 152 9.23 0.50 -1.58
C MET A 152 10.06 1.68 -2.16
N GLY A 153 9.80 2.92 -1.72
CA GLY A 153 10.48 4.13 -2.21
C GLY A 153 10.33 4.27 -3.73
N LYS A 154 11.43 4.38 -4.44
CA LYS A 154 11.43 4.51 -5.92
C LYS A 154 10.75 3.35 -6.66
N HIS A 155 10.63 2.19 -6.02
CA HIS A 155 9.98 0.99 -6.56
C HIS A 155 8.51 0.86 -6.13
N SER A 156 7.98 1.84 -5.41
CA SER A 156 6.58 1.87 -5.00
C SER A 156 5.65 1.84 -6.20
N ASN A 157 4.58 1.05 -6.10
CA ASN A 157 3.63 0.83 -7.18
C ASN A 157 2.22 0.56 -6.66
N LEU A 158 1.23 0.78 -7.51
CA LEU A 158 -0.15 0.35 -7.34
C LEU A 158 -0.46 -0.61 -8.47
N ILE A 159 -0.77 -1.86 -8.13
CA ILE A 159 -0.95 -2.95 -9.09
C ILE A 159 -2.35 -3.51 -8.92
N PHE A 160 -3.06 -3.68 -10.02
CA PHE A 160 -4.41 -4.21 -10.04
C PHE A 160 -4.40 -5.63 -10.62
N CYS A 161 -4.87 -6.60 -9.82
CA CYS A 161 -4.80 -8.01 -10.11
C CYS A 161 -6.17 -8.67 -10.15
N ASN A 162 -6.28 -9.75 -10.92
CA ASN A 162 -7.36 -10.72 -10.87
C ASN A 162 -7.24 -11.61 -9.61
N ASP A 163 -8.24 -12.44 -9.38
CA ASP A 163 -8.30 -13.48 -8.36
C ASP A 163 -7.21 -14.57 -8.51
N ASP A 164 -6.74 -14.80 -9.73
CA ASP A 164 -5.62 -15.70 -10.06
C ASP A 164 -4.24 -15.04 -9.94
N ASN A 165 -4.14 -13.85 -9.36
CA ASN A 165 -2.93 -13.03 -9.30
C ASN A 165 -2.37 -12.58 -10.66
N THR A 166 -3.14 -12.66 -11.76
CA THR A 166 -2.74 -12.07 -13.03
C THR A 166 -2.89 -10.55 -12.97
N ILE A 167 -1.85 -9.81 -13.34
CA ILE A 167 -1.86 -8.35 -13.39
C ILE A 167 -2.81 -7.89 -14.50
N ILE A 168 -3.80 -7.10 -14.15
CA ILE A 168 -4.68 -6.43 -15.11
C ILE A 168 -4.02 -5.15 -15.60
N ASP A 169 -3.50 -4.32 -14.69
CA ASP A 169 -2.68 -3.13 -15.00
C ASP A 169 -1.98 -2.63 -13.73
N SER A 170 -1.17 -1.58 -13.88
CA SER A 170 -0.48 -0.92 -12.77
C SER A 170 -0.33 0.57 -13.04
N ILE A 171 -0.20 1.36 -11.96
CA ILE A 171 0.00 2.80 -12.09
C ILE A 171 1.39 3.12 -12.69
N LYS A 172 2.38 2.25 -12.42
CA LYS A 172 3.71 2.28 -13.03
C LYS A 172 3.97 0.93 -13.70
N ARG A 173 4.05 0.90 -15.01
CA ARG A 173 4.41 -0.29 -15.78
C ARG A 173 5.93 -0.50 -15.75
N VAL A 174 6.36 -1.71 -15.42
CA VAL A 174 7.77 -2.09 -15.32
C VAL A 174 8.03 -3.24 -16.29
N SER A 175 8.81 -2.96 -17.33
CA SER A 175 9.24 -3.97 -18.32
C SER A 175 10.58 -4.60 -17.94
N ALA A 176 10.95 -5.68 -18.62
CA ALA A 176 12.26 -6.34 -18.48
C ALA A 176 13.45 -5.38 -18.74
N ALA A 177 13.27 -4.33 -19.53
CA ALA A 177 14.29 -3.31 -19.77
C ALA A 177 14.52 -2.41 -18.54
N VAL A 178 13.53 -2.30 -17.64
CA VAL A 178 13.59 -1.44 -16.43
C VAL A 178 13.98 -2.25 -15.21
N SER A 179 13.57 -3.51 -15.12
CA SER A 179 13.86 -4.37 -13.97
C SER A 179 14.22 -5.79 -14.44
N SER A 180 15.34 -6.28 -13.92
CA SER A 180 15.77 -7.69 -14.11
C SER A 180 15.11 -8.65 -13.13
N VAL A 181 14.43 -8.15 -12.09
CA VAL A 181 13.85 -8.97 -11.02
C VAL A 181 12.46 -9.46 -11.41
N ARG A 182 11.61 -8.56 -11.90
CA ARG A 182 10.25 -8.90 -12.36
C ARG A 182 9.70 -7.85 -13.30
N GLU A 183 8.77 -8.28 -14.13
CA GLU A 183 7.94 -7.40 -14.94
C GLU A 183 6.63 -7.08 -14.21
N VAL A 184 6.15 -5.84 -14.33
CA VAL A 184 4.82 -5.43 -13.87
C VAL A 184 4.07 -4.90 -15.08
N LEU A 185 3.49 -5.83 -15.84
CA LEU A 185 2.78 -5.58 -17.09
C LEU A 185 1.47 -6.37 -17.14
N PRO A 186 0.46 -5.88 -17.87
CA PRO A 186 -0.79 -6.62 -18.07
C PRO A 186 -0.55 -8.05 -18.58
N GLY A 187 -1.29 -9.01 -18.01
CA GLY A 187 -1.19 -10.43 -18.36
C GLY A 187 -0.02 -11.20 -17.73
N LYS A 188 0.87 -10.53 -16.98
CA LYS A 188 1.93 -11.18 -16.22
C LYS A 188 1.44 -11.60 -14.84
N PRO A 189 1.97 -12.69 -14.25
CA PRO A 189 1.66 -13.06 -12.88
C PRO A 189 2.25 -12.04 -11.89
N TYR A 190 1.46 -11.65 -10.89
CA TYR A 190 1.96 -10.90 -9.75
C TYR A 190 2.64 -11.85 -8.77
N PHE A 191 3.82 -11.51 -8.31
CA PHE A 191 4.50 -12.17 -7.22
C PHE A 191 5.35 -11.18 -6.44
N ILE A 192 5.58 -11.48 -5.16
CA ILE A 192 6.45 -10.69 -4.30
C ILE A 192 7.90 -11.04 -4.65
N ALA A 193 8.67 -10.04 -5.07
CA ALA A 193 10.07 -10.24 -5.40
C ALA A 193 10.89 -10.36 -4.12
N HIS A 194 11.29 -11.57 -3.77
CA HIS A 194 12.23 -11.84 -2.68
C HIS A 194 13.65 -11.52 -3.16
N THR A 195 14.14 -10.33 -2.81
CA THR A 195 15.48 -9.87 -3.18
C THR A 195 16.54 -10.17 -2.12
N GLN A 196 16.13 -10.63 -0.95
CA GLN A 196 16.98 -10.92 0.19
C GLN A 196 16.49 -12.18 0.90
N ASP A 197 17.43 -13.04 1.27
CA ASP A 197 17.16 -14.21 2.11
C ASP A 197 17.09 -13.73 3.57
N LYS A 198 15.89 -13.38 4.00
CA LYS A 198 15.61 -12.88 5.37
C LYS A 198 14.75 -13.88 6.11
N LEU A 199 15.06 -14.09 7.38
CA LEU A 199 14.16 -14.81 8.28
C LEU A 199 12.88 -14.00 8.51
N ASP A 200 11.74 -14.69 8.49
CA ASP A 200 10.47 -14.08 8.87
C ASP A 200 10.43 -13.92 10.41
N ALA A 201 10.45 -12.67 10.86
CA ALA A 201 10.44 -12.34 12.28
C ALA A 201 9.16 -12.78 13.03
N LEU A 202 8.06 -13.08 12.30
CA LEU A 202 6.81 -13.55 12.91
C LEU A 202 6.81 -15.05 13.18
N THR A 203 7.60 -15.83 12.44
CA THR A 203 7.63 -17.29 12.50
C THR A 203 8.97 -17.84 13.00
N CYS A 204 9.98 -16.99 13.10
CA CYS A 204 11.32 -17.38 13.56
C CYS A 204 11.28 -17.73 15.06
N ASP A 205 11.78 -18.92 15.41
CA ASP A 205 11.98 -19.30 16.80
C ASP A 205 13.22 -18.61 17.43
N GLU A 206 13.28 -18.59 18.78
CA GLU A 206 14.33 -17.90 19.50
C GLU A 206 15.73 -18.47 19.22
N THR A 207 15.84 -19.78 19.03
CA THR A 207 17.12 -20.46 18.78
C THR A 207 17.68 -20.04 17.42
N THR A 208 16.87 -20.14 16.38
CA THR A 208 17.23 -19.73 15.02
C THR A 208 17.57 -18.24 14.96
N PHE A 209 16.83 -17.39 15.68
CA PHE A 209 17.13 -15.96 15.76
C PHE A 209 18.51 -15.70 16.39
N ARG A 210 18.81 -16.35 17.55
CA ARG A 210 20.09 -16.20 18.24
C ARG A 210 21.27 -16.70 17.42
N GLU A 211 21.13 -17.85 16.77
CA GLU A 211 22.15 -18.45 15.89
C GLU A 211 22.45 -17.54 14.71
N THR A 212 21.40 -16.99 14.07
CA THR A 212 21.54 -16.08 12.93
C THR A 212 22.24 -14.79 13.32
N LEU A 213 21.90 -14.21 14.48
CA LEU A 213 22.60 -13.03 15.00
C LEU A 213 24.08 -13.32 15.31
N ALA A 214 24.37 -14.47 15.91
CA ALA A 214 25.75 -14.87 16.24
C ALA A 214 26.60 -15.11 14.99
N ALA A 215 25.99 -15.65 13.91
CA ALA A 215 26.67 -15.91 12.64
C ALA A 215 26.95 -14.64 11.82
N LYS A 216 26.24 -13.53 12.07
CA LYS A 216 26.40 -12.25 11.38
C LYS A 216 26.81 -11.15 12.37
N PRO A 217 28.12 -11.01 12.71
CA PRO A 217 28.57 -10.02 13.70
C PRO A 217 28.53 -8.57 13.19
N GLN A 218 27.77 -8.29 12.16
CA GLN A 218 27.55 -6.94 11.67
C GLN A 218 26.48 -6.23 12.52
N SER A 219 26.68 -4.95 12.75
CA SER A 219 25.78 -4.10 13.54
C SER A 219 24.32 -4.28 13.10
N VAL A 220 23.44 -4.48 14.06
CA VAL A 220 21.97 -4.58 13.88
C VAL A 220 21.40 -3.38 13.11
N PHE A 221 22.12 -2.27 13.02
CA PHE A 221 21.75 -1.04 12.33
C PHE A 221 22.10 -1.01 10.83
N LYS A 222 22.62 -2.09 10.24
CA LYS A 222 22.88 -2.21 8.81
C LYS A 222 21.99 -3.26 8.10
N ALA A 223 20.92 -3.67 8.75
CA ALA A 223 19.96 -4.59 8.17
C ALA A 223 18.94 -3.86 7.30
#